data_faf19cc94a788bb42ff4cf7e1b661ea6
#
_entry.id   faf19cc94a788bb42ff4cf7e1b661ea6
#
_cell.length_a   1.000
_cell.length_b   1.000
_cell.length_c   1.000
_cell.angle_alpha   90.00
_cell.angle_beta   90.00
_cell.angle_gamma   90.00
#
_symmetry.space_group_name_H-M   'P 1'
#
loop_
_entity.id
_entity.type
_entity.pdbx_description
1 polymer ?
#
loop_
_entity_poly.entity_id
_entity_poly.type
_entity_poly.pdbx_seq_one_letter_code
_entity_poly.pdbx_strand_id
1 'polypeptide(L)' 'MVVNQRLRVIHDMWIKNIIEPSHVISYLDKLDFKLISLTLNGLSAISKDKKTKYSYEK' A
#
# COMPACT_ATOMS: atom_id res chain seq x y z
N MET A 1 -3.89 4.01 15.13
CA MET A 1 -3.69 4.41 13.76
C MET A 1 -3.99 3.26 12.82
N VAL A 2 -4.51 3.57 11.71
CA VAL A 2 -5.15 2.57 10.89
C VAL A 2 -4.45 2.44 9.55
N VAL A 3 -3.20 1.97 9.61
CA VAL A 3 -2.40 1.76 8.41
C VAL A 3 -3.12 0.83 7.44
N ASN A 4 -3.78 -0.22 7.97
CA ASN A 4 -4.49 -1.16 7.11
C ASN A 4 -5.63 -0.50 6.34
N GLN A 5 -6.33 0.46 6.94
CA GLN A 5 -7.36 1.22 6.22
C GLN A 5 -6.75 2.09 5.13
N ARG A 6 -5.59 2.66 5.38
CA ARG A 6 -4.89 3.44 4.37
C ARG A 6 -4.48 2.57 3.19
N LEU A 7 -3.95 1.39 3.46
CA LEU A 7 -3.59 0.45 2.41
C LEU A 7 -4.83 0.02 1.61
N ARG A 8 -5.95 -0.19 2.28
CA ARG A 8 -7.21 -0.53 1.61
C ARG A 8 -7.65 0.57 0.65
N VAL A 9 -7.60 1.81 1.10
CA VAL A 9 -8.00 2.95 0.27
C VAL A 9 -7.08 3.08 -0.95
N ILE A 10 -5.78 2.98 -0.74
CA ILE A 10 -4.81 3.07 -1.83
C ILE A 10 -5.03 1.94 -2.83
N HIS A 11 -5.22 0.72 -2.34
CA HIS A 11 -5.48 -0.44 -3.19
C HIS A 11 -6.78 -0.26 -3.99
N ASP A 12 -7.83 0.21 -3.33
CA ASP A 12 -9.12 0.42 -3.98
C ASP A 12 -9.02 1.46 -5.11
N MET A 13 -8.32 2.55 -4.87
CA MET A 13 -8.10 3.57 -5.90
C MET A 13 -7.33 3.01 -7.10
N TRP A 14 -6.35 2.15 -6.83
CA TRP A 14 -5.58 1.53 -7.90
C TRP A 14 -6.46 0.55 -8.70
N ILE A 15 -7.28 -0.25 -8.03
CA ILE A 15 -8.19 -1.19 -8.68
C ILE A 15 -9.16 -0.45 -9.60
N LYS A 16 -9.64 0.71 -9.16
CA LYS A 16 -10.58 1.53 -9.94
C LYS A 16 -9.91 2.37 -11.01
N ASN A 17 -8.60 2.20 -11.21
CA ASN A 17 -7.82 2.98 -12.17
C ASN A 17 -7.82 4.49 -11.90
N ILE A 18 -8.03 4.88 -10.65
CA ILE A 18 -7.96 6.28 -10.25
C ILE A 18 -6.53 6.73 -10.13
N ILE A 19 -5.63 5.82 -9.71
CA ILE A 19 -4.21 6.10 -9.56
C ILE A 19 -3.39 5.02 -10.26
N GLU A 20 -2.16 5.38 -10.61
CA GLU A 20 -1.20 4.47 -11.23
C GLU A 20 -0.33 3.80 -10.15
N PRO A 21 0.39 2.70 -10.49
CA PRO A 21 1.30 2.07 -9.52
C PRO A 21 2.34 3.02 -8.96
N SER A 22 2.82 3.97 -9.74
CA SER A 22 3.76 4.98 -9.25
C SER A 22 3.16 5.83 -8.13
N HIS A 23 1.86 6.10 -8.20
CA HIS A 23 1.17 6.83 -7.14
C HIS A 23 1.05 5.99 -5.88
N VAL A 24 0.85 4.68 -6.02
CA VAL A 24 0.81 3.78 -4.86
C VAL A 24 2.15 3.83 -4.13
N ILE A 25 3.25 3.74 -4.86
CA ILE A 25 4.59 3.82 -4.28
C ILE A 25 4.78 5.15 -3.57
N SER A 26 4.35 6.25 -4.19
CA SER A 26 4.48 7.59 -3.61
C SER A 26 3.70 7.73 -2.31
N TYR A 27 2.46 7.23 -2.28
CA TYR A 27 1.65 7.28 -1.06
C TYR A 27 2.28 6.47 0.07
N LEU A 28 2.79 5.29 -0.24
CA LEU A 28 3.47 4.46 0.76
C LEU A 28 4.73 5.13 1.27
N ASP A 29 5.47 5.79 0.39
CA ASP A 29 6.66 6.53 0.79
C ASP A 29 6.35 7.62 1.81
N LYS A 30 5.22 8.30 1.64
CA LYS A 30 4.78 9.31 2.61
C LYS A 30 4.44 8.73 3.97
N LEU A 31 4.11 7.46 4.03
CA LEU A 31 3.82 6.73 5.26
C LEU A 31 5.05 6.02 5.83
N ASP A 32 6.22 6.23 5.22
CA ASP A 32 7.47 5.54 5.56
C ASP A 32 7.38 4.03 5.34
N PHE A 33 6.68 3.63 4.28
CA PHE A 33 6.60 2.24 3.86
C PHE A 33 7.16 2.04 2.48
N LYS A 34 7.66 0.84 2.24
CA LYS A 34 8.13 0.41 0.93
C LYS A 34 7.21 -0.68 0.40
N LEU A 35 6.80 -0.56 -0.85
CA LEU A 35 5.93 -1.55 -1.48
C LEU A 35 6.68 -2.87 -1.67
N ILE A 36 6.07 -3.97 -1.23
CA ILE A 36 6.58 -5.32 -1.48
C ILE A 36 5.86 -5.95 -2.66
N SER A 37 4.53 -5.92 -2.63
CA SER A 37 3.74 -6.49 -3.71
C SER A 37 2.42 -5.75 -3.87
N LEU A 38 1.93 -5.72 -5.09
CA LEU A 38 0.66 -5.11 -5.44
C LEU A 38 -0.05 -6.04 -6.41
N THR A 39 -1.16 -6.61 -5.98
CA THR A 39 -1.95 -7.53 -6.79
C THR A 39 -3.41 -7.16 -6.75
N LEU A 40 -4.21 -7.80 -7.60
CA LEU A 40 -5.66 -7.58 -7.59
C LEU A 40 -6.31 -8.01 -6.27
N ASN A 41 -5.66 -8.89 -5.53
CA ASN A 41 -6.19 -9.39 -4.27
C ASN A 41 -5.77 -8.59 -3.06
N GLY A 42 -4.72 -7.80 -3.17
CA GLY A 42 -4.25 -7.05 -2.02
C GLY A 42 -2.93 -6.33 -2.26
N LEU A 43 -2.38 -5.83 -1.17
CA LEU A 43 -1.18 -5.03 -1.19
C LEU A 43 -0.35 -5.35 0.05
N SER A 44 0.97 -5.48 -0.13
CA SER A 44 1.90 -5.70 0.97
C SER A 44 2.95 -4.60 0.99
N ALA A 45 3.27 -4.12 2.19
CA ALA A 45 4.28 -3.09 2.38
C ALA A 45 5.06 -3.35 3.66
N ILE A 46 6.29 -2.88 3.70
CA ILE A 46 7.14 -2.99 4.89
C ILE A 46 7.64 -1.59 5.25
N SER A 47 7.78 -1.32 6.54
CA SER A 47 8.34 -0.06 6.98
C SER A 47 9.78 0.09 6.48
N LYS A 48 10.24 1.32 6.30
CA LYS A 48 11.58 1.58 5.77
C LYS A 48 12.69 1.05 6.68
N ASP A 49 12.42 0.96 7.98
CA ASP A 49 13.36 0.37 8.93
C ASP A 49 13.30 -1.16 8.97
N LYS A 50 12.42 -1.75 8.17
CA LYS A 50 12.23 -3.20 8.03
C LYS A 50 11.76 -3.90 9.30
N LYS A 51 11.21 -3.14 10.26
CA LYS A 51 10.74 -3.71 11.52
C LYS A 51 9.29 -4.13 11.49
N THR A 52 8.46 -3.47 10.67
CA THR A 52 7.04 -3.71 10.65
C THR A 52 6.57 -3.98 9.25
N LYS A 53 5.87 -5.08 9.07
CA LYS A 53 5.29 -5.45 7.79
C LYS A 53 3.78 -5.38 7.90
N TYR A 54 3.15 -4.73 6.92
CA TYR A 54 1.70 -4.65 6.84
C TYR A 54 1.23 -5.23 5.52
N SER A 55 0.05 -5.83 5.55
CA SER A 55 -0.57 -6.32 4.32
C SER A 55 -2.07 -6.10 4.40
N TYR A 56 -2.66 -5.88 3.23
CA TYR A 56 -4.09 -5.81 3.06
C TYR A 56 -4.50 -6.85 2.04
N GLU A 57 -5.46 -7.69 2.39
CA GLU A 57 -6.04 -8.68 1.47
C GLU A 57 -7.55 -8.47 1.41
N LYS A 58 -8.04 -8.60 0.20
CA LYS A 58 -9.45 -8.49 -0.08
C LYS A 58 -10.21 -9.70 0.43
#